data_6218a3c01e3881105ffe242453c27076
#
_entry.id   6218a3c01e3881105ffe242453c27076
#
_cell.length_a   1.000
_cell.length_b   1.000
_cell.length_c   1.000
_cell.angle_alpha   90.00
_cell.angle_beta   90.00
_cell.angle_gamma   90.00
#
_symmetry.space_group_name_H-M   'P 1'
#
loop_
_entity.id
_entity.type
_entity.pdbx_description
1 polymer ?
#
loop_
_entity_poly.entity_id
_entity_poly.type
_entity_poly.pdbx_seq_one_letter_code
_entity_poly.pdbx_strand_id
1 'polypeptide(L)'
;MNIQGKFPNTRLRRNRMKEFSRRLVAENNLSADDLILPLFVCEGNNVEDPIQSMPGVSRYSIDKLLHKVEEAVKLSIPAIAIFPQIETSLKNVEGSLAFDENNLVCRSIKSIKKEFSGIGIICDVALDPFTDHGHDGLVINDKIDNDKTLDILEKQALVQVDAGCDVIAPSDMMDGRVGRIRSVLDNNNFHDTLILSYAAKYASGFYGPFRDAIGSGSKLGKDGKLTYQMDPSNSVEALREVAFDINEGADMVMV
;
A
#
# COMPACT_ATOMS: atom_id res chain seq x y z
N MET A 1 29.35 13.34 -7.62
CA MET A 1 29.16 14.73 -7.16
C MET A 1 30.51 15.42 -7.11
N ASN A 2 30.73 16.50 -7.87
CA ASN A 2 31.99 17.25 -7.82
C ASN A 2 31.92 18.20 -6.61
N ILE A 3 32.59 17.83 -5.51
CA ILE A 3 32.61 18.65 -4.28
C ILE A 3 33.55 19.80 -4.51
N GLN A 4 33.02 21.02 -4.64
CA GLN A 4 33.81 22.24 -4.76
C GLN A 4 33.96 22.93 -3.41
N GLY A 5 35.16 23.46 -3.15
CA GLY A 5 35.45 24.19 -1.94
C GLY A 5 36.55 23.57 -1.09
N LYS A 6 37.36 24.39 -0.44
CA LYS A 6 38.51 23.94 0.36
C LYS A 6 38.59 24.76 1.66
N PHE A 7 38.91 24.07 2.77
CA PHE A 7 39.27 24.72 4.00
C PHE A 7 40.57 25.55 3.83
N PRO A 8 40.70 26.75 4.42
CA PRO A 8 39.81 27.40 5.39
C PRO A 8 38.66 28.22 4.79
N ASN A 9 38.61 28.45 3.48
CA ASN A 9 37.64 29.32 2.84
C ASN A 9 36.22 28.71 2.88
N THR A 10 36.10 27.41 2.66
CA THR A 10 34.86 26.66 2.78
C THR A 10 34.70 26.12 4.19
N ARG A 11 33.65 26.56 4.89
CA ARG A 11 33.31 26.15 6.25
C ARG A 11 31.83 25.89 6.34
N LEU A 12 31.40 24.66 6.18
CA LEU A 12 29.99 24.28 6.20
C LEU A 12 29.31 24.59 7.55
N ARG A 13 30.07 24.64 8.66
CA ARG A 13 29.56 25.03 9.97
C ARG A 13 28.98 26.44 10.03
N ARG A 14 29.34 27.37 9.12
CA ARG A 14 28.77 28.74 9.13
C ARG A 14 27.26 28.73 9.09
N ASN A 15 26.66 27.90 8.25
CA ASN A 15 25.22 27.78 8.12
C ASN A 15 24.54 27.17 9.35
N ARG A 16 25.31 26.49 10.22
CA ARG A 16 24.78 25.83 11.43
C ARG A 16 24.84 26.71 12.68
N MET A 17 25.60 27.79 12.64
CA MET A 17 25.90 28.57 13.85
C MET A 17 24.73 29.37 14.43
N LYS A 18 23.80 29.81 13.59
CA LYS A 18 22.66 30.63 14.01
C LYS A 18 21.34 29.98 13.55
N GLU A 19 20.29 30.22 14.31
CA GLU A 19 18.97 29.65 14.03
C GLU A 19 18.44 30.09 12.66
N PHE A 20 18.49 31.37 12.34
CA PHE A 20 18.01 31.88 11.05
C PHE A 20 18.74 31.23 9.87
N SER A 21 20.07 31.01 9.97
CA SER A 21 20.84 30.41 8.91
C SER A 21 20.52 28.91 8.75
N ARG A 22 20.30 28.18 9.86
CA ARG A 22 19.82 26.80 9.80
C ARG A 22 18.46 26.69 9.11
N ARG A 23 17.53 27.61 9.44
CA ARG A 23 16.20 27.67 8.79
C ARG A 23 16.28 27.97 7.31
N LEU A 24 17.18 28.89 6.90
CA LEU A 24 17.35 29.25 5.47
C LEU A 24 17.92 28.14 4.61
N VAL A 25 18.74 27.25 5.18
CA VAL A 25 19.40 26.16 4.45
C VAL A 25 18.75 24.80 4.71
N ALA A 26 17.58 24.76 5.36
CA ALA A 26 16.83 23.55 5.55
C ALA A 26 16.33 23.06 4.19
N GLU A 27 16.70 21.82 3.82
CA GLU A 27 16.36 21.23 2.51
C GLU A 27 14.96 20.61 2.52
N ASN A 28 14.49 20.17 3.70
CA ASN A 28 13.20 19.50 3.85
C ASN A 28 12.39 20.13 4.98
N ASN A 29 11.08 20.20 4.77
CA ASN A 29 10.09 20.53 5.79
C ASN A 29 9.04 19.43 5.81
N LEU A 30 8.63 19.00 7.01
CA LEU A 30 7.52 18.07 7.15
C LEU A 30 6.20 18.85 7.23
N SER A 31 5.25 18.50 6.38
CA SER A 31 3.89 19.02 6.37
C SER A 31 2.87 17.89 6.36
N ALA A 32 1.58 18.23 6.46
CA ALA A 32 0.52 17.23 6.29
C ALA A 32 0.53 16.61 4.89
N ASP A 33 1.01 17.35 3.88
CA ASP A 33 1.07 16.88 2.48
C ASP A 33 2.07 15.72 2.27
N ASP A 34 2.95 15.48 3.25
CA ASP A 34 3.89 14.36 3.23
C ASP A 34 3.31 13.06 3.83
N LEU A 35 2.04 13.07 4.28
CA LEU A 35 1.45 12.00 5.05
C LEU A 35 0.38 11.23 4.25
N ILE A 36 0.37 9.92 4.42
CA ILE A 36 -0.72 9.01 4.02
C ILE A 36 -1.19 8.31 5.30
N LEU A 37 -2.49 8.38 5.62
CA LEU A 37 -3.03 7.72 6.80
C LEU A 37 -3.48 6.29 6.46
N PRO A 38 -2.83 5.23 6.98
CA PRO A 38 -3.32 3.87 6.81
C PRO A 38 -4.51 3.60 7.74
N LEU A 39 -5.57 2.99 7.20
CA LEU A 39 -6.81 2.65 7.91
C LEU A 39 -7.18 1.20 7.65
N PHE A 40 -7.56 0.49 8.72
CA PHE A 40 -8.00 -0.89 8.66
C PHE A 40 -9.52 -0.95 8.73
N VAL A 41 -10.16 -1.63 7.78
CA VAL A 41 -11.61 -1.76 7.69
C VAL A 41 -12.04 -3.20 7.96
N CYS A 42 -13.14 -3.37 8.71
CA CYS A 42 -13.76 -4.67 9.00
C CYS A 42 -15.28 -4.62 8.77
N GLU A 43 -15.90 -5.78 8.73
CA GLU A 43 -17.36 -5.89 8.67
C GLU A 43 -18.03 -5.47 9.98
N GLY A 44 -19.29 -5.15 9.91
CA GLY A 44 -20.10 -4.80 11.07
C GLY A 44 -20.69 -3.40 11.02
N ASN A 45 -21.24 -3.00 12.15
CA ASN A 45 -21.83 -1.67 12.38
C ASN A 45 -21.44 -1.19 13.76
N ASN A 46 -20.95 0.04 13.88
CA ASN A 46 -20.46 0.66 15.11
C ASN A 46 -19.27 -0.11 15.75
N VAL A 47 -18.44 -0.76 14.92
CA VAL A 47 -17.29 -1.55 15.37
C VAL A 47 -16.02 -0.68 15.38
N GLU A 48 -15.31 -0.75 16.50
CA GLU A 48 -13.94 -0.30 16.66
C GLU A 48 -13.19 -1.41 17.42
N ASP A 49 -12.37 -2.18 16.69
CA ASP A 49 -11.66 -3.36 17.20
C ASP A 49 -10.16 -3.07 17.29
N PRO A 50 -9.60 -2.87 18.52
CA PRO A 50 -8.19 -2.57 18.70
C PRO A 50 -7.28 -3.70 18.20
N ILE A 51 -6.23 -3.34 17.47
CA ILE A 51 -5.21 -4.27 17.00
C ILE A 51 -4.15 -4.41 18.09
N GLN A 52 -4.06 -5.59 18.72
CA GLN A 52 -3.18 -5.80 19.89
C GLN A 52 -1.70 -5.54 19.58
N SER A 53 -1.24 -5.89 18.39
CA SER A 53 0.13 -5.70 17.92
C SER A 53 0.43 -4.28 17.43
N MET A 54 -0.59 -3.40 17.34
CA MET A 54 -0.47 -1.99 16.93
C MET A 54 -1.15 -1.08 17.97
N PRO A 55 -0.50 -0.74 19.09
CA PRO A 55 -1.09 0.11 20.13
C PRO A 55 -1.61 1.46 19.57
N GLY A 56 -2.89 1.78 19.84
CA GLY A 56 -3.55 2.99 19.35
C GLY A 56 -4.13 2.90 17.93
N VAL A 57 -4.03 1.73 17.27
CA VAL A 57 -4.63 1.46 15.97
C VAL A 57 -5.76 0.44 16.12
N SER A 58 -6.87 0.67 15.43
CA SER A 58 -8.03 -0.21 15.43
C SER A 58 -8.50 -0.53 14.01
N ARG A 59 -9.24 -1.62 13.86
CA ARG A 59 -10.07 -1.89 12.68
C ARG A 59 -11.42 -1.20 12.88
N TYR A 60 -11.96 -0.65 11.83
CA TYR A 60 -13.20 0.11 11.88
C TYR A 60 -14.25 -0.46 10.93
N SER A 61 -15.51 -0.57 11.37
CA SER A 61 -16.62 -0.72 10.42
C SER A 61 -16.77 0.54 9.57
N ILE A 62 -17.41 0.45 8.41
CA ILE A 62 -17.47 1.56 7.43
C ILE A 62 -18.01 2.86 8.07
N ASP A 63 -19.03 2.78 8.91
CA ASP A 63 -19.60 3.93 9.62
C ASP A 63 -18.57 4.61 10.56
N LYS A 64 -17.75 3.84 11.27
CA LYS A 64 -16.66 4.36 12.10
C LYS A 64 -15.45 4.83 11.28
N LEU A 65 -15.16 4.16 10.17
CA LEU A 65 -14.11 4.55 9.23
C LEU A 65 -14.33 5.98 8.73
N LEU A 66 -15.57 6.37 8.40
CA LEU A 66 -15.93 7.71 7.95
C LEU A 66 -15.52 8.80 8.96
N HIS A 67 -15.65 8.54 10.26
CA HIS A 67 -15.16 9.48 11.29
C HIS A 67 -13.63 9.64 11.26
N LYS A 68 -12.88 8.55 11.00
CA LYS A 68 -11.42 8.62 10.87
C LYS A 68 -10.99 9.34 9.60
N VAL A 69 -11.72 9.19 8.52
CA VAL A 69 -11.52 9.96 7.30
C VAL A 69 -11.81 11.45 7.53
N GLU A 70 -12.86 11.79 8.27
CA GLU A 70 -13.15 13.17 8.65
C GLU A 70 -12.02 13.80 9.48
N GLU A 71 -11.43 13.05 10.42
CA GLU A 71 -10.26 13.48 11.20
C GLU A 71 -9.05 13.77 10.27
N ALA A 72 -8.76 12.89 9.30
CA ALA A 72 -7.70 13.09 8.33
C ALA A 72 -7.92 14.36 7.48
N VAL A 73 -9.15 14.58 7.00
CA VAL A 73 -9.52 15.79 6.26
C VAL A 73 -9.32 17.06 7.10
N LYS A 74 -9.76 17.06 8.37
CA LYS A 74 -9.57 18.20 9.32
C LYS A 74 -8.09 18.50 9.57
N LEU A 75 -7.22 17.47 9.52
CA LEU A 75 -5.77 17.60 9.68
C LEU A 75 -5.06 17.92 8.36
N SER A 76 -5.81 18.10 7.27
CA SER A 76 -5.28 18.36 5.92
C SER A 76 -4.36 17.24 5.40
N ILE A 77 -4.57 15.99 5.82
CA ILE A 77 -3.86 14.84 5.28
C ILE A 77 -4.45 14.56 3.88
N PRO A 78 -3.63 14.52 2.81
CA PRO A 78 -4.13 14.49 1.44
C PRO A 78 -4.69 13.13 1.01
N ALA A 79 -4.23 12.02 1.62
CA ALA A 79 -4.64 10.69 1.23
C ALA A 79 -4.72 9.70 2.38
N ILE A 80 -5.57 8.70 2.21
CA ILE A 80 -5.69 7.54 3.10
C ILE A 80 -5.36 6.26 2.32
N ALA A 81 -4.84 5.25 3.02
CA ALA A 81 -4.65 3.91 2.48
C ALA A 81 -5.55 2.92 3.21
N ILE A 82 -6.33 2.11 2.47
CA ILE A 82 -7.35 1.22 3.05
C ILE A 82 -6.89 -0.23 2.98
N PHE A 83 -6.95 -0.92 4.12
CA PHE A 83 -6.60 -2.34 4.26
C PHE A 83 -7.77 -3.12 4.89
N PRO A 84 -8.30 -4.14 4.22
CA PRO A 84 -9.43 -4.90 4.74
C PRO A 84 -8.99 -6.02 5.70
N GLN A 85 -9.77 -6.24 6.73
CA GLN A 85 -9.79 -7.49 7.48
C GLN A 85 -11.01 -8.28 7.04
N ILE A 86 -10.79 -9.42 6.39
CA ILE A 86 -11.84 -10.30 5.88
C ILE A 86 -12.05 -11.47 6.84
N GLU A 87 -13.30 -11.80 7.12
CA GLU A 87 -13.64 -12.97 7.94
C GLU A 87 -13.13 -14.26 7.29
N THR A 88 -12.56 -15.13 8.11
CA THR A 88 -11.93 -16.39 7.62
C THR A 88 -12.91 -17.26 6.83
N SER A 89 -14.20 -17.23 7.16
CA SER A 89 -15.25 -17.97 6.46
C SER A 89 -15.49 -17.52 5.02
N LEU A 90 -15.08 -16.29 4.67
CA LEU A 90 -15.23 -15.69 3.34
C LEU A 90 -13.98 -15.83 2.48
N LYS A 91 -12.87 -16.29 3.08
CA LYS A 91 -11.60 -16.51 2.37
C LYS A 91 -11.61 -17.86 1.64
N ASN A 92 -10.95 -17.91 0.49
CA ASN A 92 -10.75 -19.15 -0.25
C ASN A 92 -9.37 -19.19 -0.92
N VAL A 93 -9.03 -20.31 -1.54
CA VAL A 93 -7.71 -20.51 -2.19
C VAL A 93 -7.44 -19.57 -3.36
N GLU A 94 -8.49 -19.06 -3.99
CA GLU A 94 -8.40 -18.19 -5.16
C GLU A 94 -8.46 -16.70 -4.81
N GLY A 95 -8.78 -16.35 -3.55
CA GLY A 95 -8.98 -14.97 -3.13
C GLY A 95 -10.13 -14.28 -3.89
N SER A 96 -11.18 -15.04 -4.29
CA SER A 96 -12.20 -14.56 -5.23
C SER A 96 -12.95 -13.32 -4.79
N LEU A 97 -13.03 -13.06 -3.47
CA LEU A 97 -13.65 -11.85 -2.93
C LEU A 97 -12.85 -10.59 -3.28
N ALA A 98 -11.56 -10.69 -3.62
CA ALA A 98 -10.73 -9.55 -3.99
C ALA A 98 -11.27 -8.78 -5.21
N PHE A 99 -11.91 -9.48 -6.15
CA PHE A 99 -12.45 -8.91 -7.38
C PHE A 99 -13.99 -8.91 -7.45
N ASP A 100 -14.65 -9.04 -6.31
CA ASP A 100 -16.10 -8.80 -6.19
C ASP A 100 -16.35 -7.28 -6.05
N GLU A 101 -17.19 -6.71 -6.93
CA GLU A 101 -17.55 -5.28 -6.92
C GLU A 101 -18.25 -4.78 -5.64
N ASN A 102 -18.75 -5.71 -4.82
CA ASN A 102 -19.44 -5.46 -3.55
C ASN A 102 -18.59 -5.87 -2.34
N ASN A 103 -17.31 -6.15 -2.52
CA ASN A 103 -16.43 -6.47 -1.41
C ASN A 103 -16.30 -5.29 -0.42
N LEU A 104 -15.75 -5.55 0.75
CA LEU A 104 -15.62 -4.57 1.82
C LEU A 104 -14.84 -3.31 1.39
N VAL A 105 -13.76 -3.47 0.59
CA VAL A 105 -12.94 -2.35 0.09
C VAL A 105 -13.77 -1.48 -0.85
N CYS A 106 -14.42 -2.06 -1.86
CA CYS A 106 -15.24 -1.32 -2.82
C CYS A 106 -16.41 -0.59 -2.15
N ARG A 107 -17.06 -1.19 -1.14
CA ARG A 107 -18.12 -0.53 -0.36
C ARG A 107 -17.55 0.62 0.48
N SER A 108 -16.36 0.47 1.04
CA SER A 108 -15.68 1.53 1.80
C SER A 108 -15.33 2.71 0.90
N ILE A 109 -14.76 2.47 -0.28
CA ILE A 109 -14.44 3.50 -1.28
C ILE A 109 -15.69 4.29 -1.66
N LYS A 110 -16.76 3.59 -2.07
CA LYS A 110 -18.05 4.22 -2.43
C LYS A 110 -18.61 5.09 -1.31
N SER A 111 -18.53 4.62 -0.06
CA SER A 111 -19.00 5.37 1.12
C SER A 111 -18.15 6.61 1.38
N ILE A 112 -16.83 6.51 1.30
CA ILE A 112 -15.92 7.63 1.51
C ILE A 112 -16.09 8.68 0.41
N LYS A 113 -16.12 8.28 -0.86
CA LYS A 113 -16.28 9.21 -1.99
C LYS A 113 -17.61 9.96 -1.97
N LYS A 114 -18.64 9.35 -1.42
CA LYS A 114 -19.95 10.01 -1.24
C LYS A 114 -19.89 11.17 -0.25
N GLU A 115 -19.07 11.07 0.80
CA GLU A 115 -19.01 12.07 1.87
C GLU A 115 -17.79 13.03 1.74
N PHE A 116 -16.67 12.53 1.21
CA PHE A 116 -15.40 13.25 1.16
C PHE A 116 -14.79 13.21 -0.25
N SER A 117 -15.16 14.16 -1.10
CA SER A 117 -14.68 14.21 -2.50
C SER A 117 -13.23 14.68 -2.67
N GLY A 118 -12.64 15.30 -1.65
CA GLY A 118 -11.32 15.94 -1.74
C GLY A 118 -10.14 15.13 -1.19
N ILE A 119 -10.38 13.96 -0.58
CA ILE A 119 -9.31 13.11 -0.06
C ILE A 119 -8.97 12.00 -1.06
N GLY A 120 -7.66 11.76 -1.29
CA GLY A 120 -7.19 10.66 -2.12
C GLY A 120 -7.39 9.31 -1.43
N ILE A 121 -7.85 8.30 -2.18
CA ILE A 121 -7.99 6.93 -1.69
C ILE A 121 -6.98 6.04 -2.38
N ILE A 122 -6.12 5.40 -1.58
CA ILE A 122 -5.12 4.43 -2.00
C ILE A 122 -5.62 3.05 -1.60
N CYS A 123 -5.66 2.11 -2.54
CA CYS A 123 -6.08 0.74 -2.28
C CYS A 123 -4.96 -0.25 -2.57
N ASP A 124 -4.72 -1.10 -1.59
CA ASP A 124 -3.79 -2.22 -1.73
C ASP A 124 -4.30 -3.24 -2.76
N VAL A 125 -3.42 -3.71 -3.63
CA VAL A 125 -3.68 -4.80 -4.57
C VAL A 125 -2.75 -5.96 -4.25
N ALA A 126 -3.30 -6.92 -3.51
CA ALA A 126 -2.68 -8.16 -3.10
C ALA A 126 -3.78 -9.14 -2.63
N LEU A 127 -3.49 -10.43 -2.62
CA LEU A 127 -4.51 -11.43 -2.30
C LEU A 127 -4.48 -11.92 -0.85
N ASP A 128 -3.48 -11.59 -0.06
CA ASP A 128 -3.32 -12.11 1.30
C ASP A 128 -4.46 -11.79 2.28
N PRO A 129 -5.23 -10.68 2.17
CA PRO A 129 -6.44 -10.51 2.97
C PRO A 129 -7.56 -11.47 2.59
N PHE A 130 -7.59 -11.97 1.35
CA PHE A 130 -8.70 -12.70 0.73
C PHE A 130 -8.44 -14.19 0.60
N THR A 131 -7.17 -14.63 0.63
CA THR A 131 -6.79 -16.04 0.55
C THR A 131 -6.84 -16.71 1.91
N ASP A 132 -7.23 -17.98 1.95
CA ASP A 132 -7.31 -18.78 3.18
C ASP A 132 -5.93 -19.26 3.67
N HIS A 133 -4.93 -19.22 2.81
CA HIS A 133 -3.53 -19.53 3.10
C HIS A 133 -2.69 -18.29 3.47
N GLY A 134 -3.16 -17.06 3.18
CA GLY A 134 -2.52 -15.80 3.56
C GLY A 134 -1.34 -15.38 2.69
N HIS A 135 -1.12 -15.99 1.52
CA HIS A 135 -0.16 -15.51 0.54
C HIS A 135 -0.76 -14.42 -0.36
N ASP A 136 0.11 -13.54 -0.88
CA ASP A 136 -0.26 -12.43 -1.75
C ASP A 136 -0.64 -12.88 -3.18
N GLY A 137 -0.38 -14.14 -3.54
CA GLY A 137 -0.64 -14.73 -4.85
C GLY A 137 -1.28 -16.11 -4.75
N LEU A 138 -1.66 -16.66 -5.92
CA LEU A 138 -2.26 -17.97 -6.04
C LEU A 138 -1.26 -19.09 -5.76
N VAL A 139 -1.64 -20.07 -4.94
CA VAL A 139 -0.83 -21.27 -4.69
C VAL A 139 -1.26 -22.39 -5.64
N ILE A 140 -0.36 -22.84 -6.51
CA ILE A 140 -0.57 -23.93 -7.45
C ILE A 140 0.59 -24.92 -7.30
N ASN A 141 0.28 -26.20 -7.04
CA ASN A 141 1.30 -27.22 -6.78
C ASN A 141 2.32 -26.81 -5.72
N ASP A 142 1.83 -26.28 -4.60
CA ASP A 142 2.61 -25.78 -3.45
C ASP A 142 3.60 -24.64 -3.77
N LYS A 143 3.37 -23.90 -4.84
CA LYS A 143 4.17 -22.73 -5.24
C LYS A 143 3.27 -21.56 -5.59
N ILE A 144 3.78 -20.35 -5.39
CA ILE A 144 3.12 -19.15 -5.90
C ILE A 144 3.25 -19.13 -7.42
N ASP A 145 2.12 -19.05 -8.11
CA ASP A 145 2.06 -18.93 -9.57
C ASP A 145 1.97 -17.44 -9.93
N ASN A 146 3.07 -16.91 -10.45
CA ASN A 146 3.19 -15.50 -10.81
C ASN A 146 2.12 -15.07 -11.81
N ASP A 147 2.07 -15.74 -12.96
CA ASP A 147 1.30 -15.28 -14.12
C ASP A 147 -0.21 -15.37 -13.89
N LYS A 148 -0.67 -16.43 -13.24
CA LYS A 148 -2.10 -16.54 -12.87
C LYS A 148 -2.49 -15.59 -11.75
N THR A 149 -1.55 -15.23 -10.88
CA THR A 149 -1.80 -14.18 -9.89
C THR A 149 -2.04 -12.84 -10.57
N LEU A 150 -1.24 -12.48 -11.59
CA LEU A 150 -1.43 -11.24 -12.35
C LEU A 150 -2.84 -11.12 -12.93
N ASP A 151 -3.43 -12.21 -13.44
CA ASP A 151 -4.80 -12.21 -13.97
C ASP A 151 -5.87 -11.87 -12.93
N ILE A 152 -5.60 -12.16 -11.64
CA ILE A 152 -6.49 -11.81 -10.54
C ILE A 152 -6.25 -10.37 -10.07
N LEU A 153 -4.98 -9.94 -9.99
CA LEU A 153 -4.64 -8.57 -9.59
C LEU A 153 -5.20 -7.53 -10.55
N GLU A 154 -5.22 -7.82 -11.86
CA GLU A 154 -5.89 -6.97 -12.86
C GLU A 154 -7.38 -6.78 -12.55
N LYS A 155 -8.08 -7.87 -12.22
CA LYS A 155 -9.50 -7.80 -11.86
C LYS A 155 -9.73 -7.04 -10.56
N GLN A 156 -8.88 -7.27 -9.56
CA GLN A 156 -8.93 -6.55 -8.29
C GLN A 156 -8.74 -5.04 -8.49
N ALA A 157 -7.74 -4.64 -9.28
CA ALA A 157 -7.50 -3.23 -9.60
C ALA A 157 -8.71 -2.59 -10.28
N LEU A 158 -9.31 -3.26 -11.28
CA LEU A 158 -10.46 -2.74 -12.00
C LEU A 158 -11.67 -2.49 -11.09
N VAL A 159 -12.05 -3.43 -10.23
CA VAL A 159 -13.22 -3.24 -9.36
C VAL A 159 -12.99 -2.15 -8.30
N GLN A 160 -11.74 -1.97 -7.85
CA GLN A 160 -11.38 -0.90 -6.92
C GLN A 160 -11.47 0.49 -7.59
N VAL A 161 -10.97 0.62 -8.82
CA VAL A 161 -11.03 1.89 -9.56
C VAL A 161 -12.46 2.21 -9.98
N ASP A 162 -13.24 1.22 -10.41
CA ASP A 162 -14.67 1.40 -10.70
C ASP A 162 -15.47 1.85 -9.45
N ALA A 163 -15.06 1.42 -8.27
CA ALA A 163 -15.62 1.90 -7.02
C ALA A 163 -15.22 3.34 -6.65
N GLY A 164 -14.20 3.93 -7.32
CA GLY A 164 -13.72 5.30 -7.12
C GLY A 164 -12.35 5.43 -6.45
N CYS A 165 -11.52 4.38 -6.46
CA CYS A 165 -10.13 4.46 -5.98
C CYS A 165 -9.30 5.40 -6.86
N ASP A 166 -8.47 6.26 -6.25
CA ASP A 166 -7.62 7.20 -6.98
C ASP A 166 -6.23 6.62 -7.28
N VAL A 167 -5.73 5.74 -6.39
CA VAL A 167 -4.38 5.18 -6.46
C VAL A 167 -4.42 3.68 -6.21
N ILE A 168 -3.98 2.90 -7.17
CA ILE A 168 -3.79 1.46 -7.04
C ILE A 168 -2.38 1.19 -6.51
N ALA A 169 -2.27 0.41 -5.44
CA ALA A 169 -1.01 0.17 -4.75
C ALA A 169 -0.66 -1.32 -4.71
N PRO A 170 -0.10 -1.90 -5.80
CA PRO A 170 0.27 -3.31 -5.82
C PRO A 170 1.39 -3.61 -4.81
N SER A 171 1.12 -4.52 -3.87
CA SER A 171 2.02 -4.90 -2.80
C SER A 171 2.39 -6.39 -2.79
N ASP A 172 1.97 -7.11 -3.81
CA ASP A 172 2.06 -8.56 -3.94
C ASP A 172 3.46 -9.07 -4.29
N MET A 173 4.30 -8.25 -4.93
CA MET A 173 5.66 -8.57 -5.41
C MET A 173 5.74 -9.62 -6.53
N MET A 174 4.69 -9.77 -7.35
CA MET A 174 4.76 -10.58 -8.58
C MET A 174 5.49 -9.82 -9.68
N ASP A 175 6.28 -10.54 -10.48
CA ASP A 175 6.99 -9.95 -11.62
C ASP A 175 6.00 -9.44 -12.67
N GLY A 176 6.19 -8.20 -13.16
CA GLY A 176 5.39 -7.60 -14.24
C GLY A 176 4.02 -7.07 -13.81
N ARG A 177 3.71 -7.03 -12.50
CA ARG A 177 2.40 -6.63 -11.98
C ARG A 177 2.04 -5.19 -12.33
N VAL A 178 3.01 -4.28 -12.26
CA VAL A 178 2.77 -2.86 -12.53
C VAL A 178 2.37 -2.66 -13.99
N GLY A 179 3.12 -3.26 -14.93
CA GLY A 179 2.83 -3.18 -16.36
C GLY A 179 1.48 -3.79 -16.74
N ARG A 180 1.11 -4.92 -16.13
CA ARG A 180 -0.19 -5.57 -16.34
C ARG A 180 -1.34 -4.69 -15.81
N ILE A 181 -1.23 -4.17 -14.59
CA ILE A 181 -2.22 -3.27 -14.01
C ILE A 181 -2.33 -1.98 -14.83
N ARG A 182 -1.21 -1.34 -15.21
CA ARG A 182 -1.25 -0.13 -16.04
C ARG A 182 -1.98 -0.38 -17.36
N SER A 183 -1.63 -1.48 -18.03
CA SER A 183 -2.24 -1.84 -19.31
C SER A 183 -3.74 -2.09 -19.19
N VAL A 184 -4.21 -2.78 -18.16
CA VAL A 184 -5.64 -3.06 -18.00
C VAL A 184 -6.42 -1.79 -17.63
N LEU A 185 -5.85 -0.89 -16.82
CA LEU A 185 -6.45 0.40 -16.50
C LEU A 185 -6.61 1.27 -17.76
N ASP A 186 -5.56 1.39 -18.57
CA ASP A 186 -5.58 2.19 -19.80
C ASP A 186 -6.58 1.64 -20.83
N ASN A 187 -6.64 0.30 -20.98
CA ASN A 187 -7.58 -0.35 -21.87
C ASN A 187 -9.06 -0.17 -21.47
N ASN A 188 -9.30 0.16 -20.18
CA ASN A 188 -10.63 0.44 -19.64
C ASN A 188 -10.87 1.95 -19.43
N ASN A 189 -10.05 2.82 -20.02
CA ASN A 189 -10.14 4.29 -19.96
C ASN A 189 -9.91 4.91 -18.56
N PHE A 190 -9.25 4.22 -17.67
CA PHE A 190 -8.83 4.73 -16.36
C PHE A 190 -7.43 5.38 -16.43
N HIS A 191 -7.25 6.32 -17.37
CA HIS A 191 -5.95 6.95 -17.68
C HIS A 191 -5.41 7.83 -16.55
N ASP A 192 -6.28 8.36 -15.70
CA ASP A 192 -5.91 9.27 -14.60
C ASP A 192 -5.69 8.54 -13.25
N THR A 193 -5.89 7.22 -13.22
CA THR A 193 -5.63 6.42 -12.01
C THR A 193 -4.13 6.26 -11.80
N LEU A 194 -3.65 6.66 -10.64
CA LEU A 194 -2.24 6.55 -10.27
C LEU A 194 -1.88 5.12 -9.82
N ILE A 195 -0.62 4.73 -10.00
CA ILE A 195 -0.05 3.50 -9.46
C ILE A 195 1.07 3.85 -8.48
N LEU A 196 0.89 3.48 -7.19
CA LEU A 196 1.91 3.52 -6.15
C LEU A 196 2.43 2.09 -5.92
N SER A 197 3.56 1.73 -6.54
CA SER A 197 4.12 0.40 -6.34
C SER A 197 4.85 0.26 -5.02
N TYR A 198 4.59 -0.84 -4.30
CA TYR A 198 5.48 -1.36 -3.24
C TYR A 198 6.68 -2.03 -3.92
N ALA A 199 7.56 -1.21 -4.51
CA ALA A 199 8.58 -1.64 -5.45
C ALA A 199 9.72 -2.45 -4.81
N ALA A 200 9.93 -2.30 -3.50
CA ALA A 200 10.98 -3.01 -2.78
C ALA A 200 10.48 -3.49 -1.42
N LYS A 201 9.60 -4.48 -1.43
CA LYS A 201 9.00 -5.07 -0.22
C LYS A 201 9.85 -6.23 0.27
N TYR A 202 10.53 -6.04 1.40
CA TYR A 202 11.42 -7.04 1.98
C TYR A 202 10.68 -8.07 2.85
N ALA A 203 11.10 -9.32 2.80
CA ALA A 203 10.67 -10.35 3.74
C ALA A 203 11.17 -10.02 5.15
N SER A 204 10.30 -9.47 6.00
CA SER A 204 10.68 -8.90 7.29
C SER A 204 9.73 -9.29 8.41
N GLY A 205 10.27 -9.45 9.61
CA GLY A 205 9.50 -9.60 10.85
C GLY A 205 8.65 -8.37 11.18
N PHE A 206 8.97 -7.19 10.66
CA PHE A 206 8.17 -5.96 10.81
C PHE A 206 6.77 -6.06 10.23
N TYR A 207 6.51 -6.98 9.29
CA TYR A 207 5.15 -7.27 8.80
C TYR A 207 4.28 -8.11 9.76
N GLY A 208 4.82 -8.55 10.92
CA GLY A 208 4.05 -9.27 11.94
C GLY A 208 2.78 -8.52 12.36
N PRO A 209 2.87 -7.26 12.82
CA PRO A 209 1.72 -6.46 13.20
C PRO A 209 0.72 -6.24 12.06
N PHE A 210 1.20 -6.00 10.84
CA PHE A 210 0.32 -5.85 9.67
C PHE A 210 -0.47 -7.13 9.37
N ARG A 211 0.19 -8.29 9.41
CA ARG A 211 -0.50 -9.59 9.24
C ARG A 211 -1.58 -9.84 10.30
N ASP A 212 -1.33 -9.43 11.54
CA ASP A 212 -2.34 -9.46 12.60
C ASP A 212 -3.51 -8.52 12.27
N ALA A 213 -3.23 -7.31 11.80
CA ALA A 213 -4.24 -6.31 11.46
C ALA A 213 -5.22 -6.79 10.38
N ILE A 214 -4.75 -7.42 9.31
CA ILE A 214 -5.57 -7.92 8.20
C ILE A 214 -6.03 -9.38 8.38
N GLY A 215 -5.58 -10.05 9.45
CA GLY A 215 -5.93 -11.44 9.73
C GLY A 215 -5.37 -12.42 8.68
N SER A 216 -4.14 -12.15 8.17
CA SER A 216 -3.41 -13.04 7.27
C SER A 216 -2.25 -13.74 8.00
N GLY A 217 -1.79 -14.89 7.51
CA GLY A 217 -0.53 -15.45 7.98
C GLY A 217 -0.60 -16.71 8.85
N SER A 218 -1.78 -17.27 9.10
CA SER A 218 -1.91 -18.51 9.89
C SER A 218 -1.44 -19.78 9.17
N LYS A 219 -1.27 -19.77 7.83
CA LYS A 219 -0.97 -20.96 7.02
C LYS A 219 0.12 -20.73 5.96
N LEU A 220 1.06 -19.81 6.19
CA LEU A 220 2.09 -19.45 5.20
C LEU A 220 3.11 -20.57 4.87
N GLY A 221 3.07 -21.70 5.54
CA GLY A 221 4.06 -22.77 5.35
C GLY A 221 5.44 -22.42 5.89
N LYS A 222 6.44 -23.28 5.59
CA LYS A 222 7.80 -23.19 6.14
C LYS A 222 8.58 -21.98 5.63
N ASP A 223 8.43 -21.66 4.35
CA ASP A 223 9.21 -20.62 3.67
C ASP A 223 8.53 -19.25 3.73
N GLY A 224 7.31 -19.19 4.28
CA GLY A 224 6.57 -17.92 4.40
C GLY A 224 6.44 -17.19 3.07
N LYS A 225 6.78 -15.90 3.04
CA LYS A 225 6.74 -15.04 1.84
C LYS A 225 8.11 -14.88 1.16
N LEU A 226 9.13 -15.68 1.53
CA LEU A 226 10.51 -15.57 1.02
C LEU A 226 10.66 -15.86 -0.48
N THR A 227 9.68 -16.53 -1.10
CA THR A 227 9.73 -16.88 -2.53
C THR A 227 9.34 -15.75 -3.46
N TYR A 228 8.83 -14.62 -2.92
CA TYR A 228 8.43 -13.45 -3.71
C TYR A 228 8.71 -12.09 -3.03
N GLN A 229 8.85 -12.02 -1.71
CA GLN A 229 9.35 -10.83 -1.05
C GLN A 229 10.87 -10.84 -1.04
N MET A 230 11.48 -9.65 -1.17
CA MET A 230 12.93 -9.49 -1.30
C MET A 230 13.70 -9.92 -0.05
N ASP A 231 14.91 -10.43 -0.23
CA ASP A 231 15.83 -10.71 0.86
C ASP A 231 16.35 -9.38 1.47
N PRO A 232 16.27 -9.18 2.81
CA PRO A 232 16.75 -7.97 3.48
C PRO A 232 18.25 -7.66 3.25
N SER A 233 19.05 -8.61 2.80
CA SER A 233 20.47 -8.42 2.47
C SER A 233 20.72 -7.79 1.11
N ASN A 234 19.68 -7.63 0.25
CA ASN A 234 19.81 -7.29 -1.15
C ASN A 234 19.38 -5.83 -1.48
N SER A 235 20.21 -4.84 -1.17
CA SER A 235 19.91 -3.44 -1.49
C SER A 235 20.04 -3.09 -2.99
N VAL A 236 20.91 -3.78 -3.73
CA VAL A 236 21.09 -3.56 -5.17
C VAL A 236 19.91 -4.12 -5.97
N GLU A 237 19.33 -5.22 -5.53
CA GLU A 237 18.10 -5.78 -6.07
C GLU A 237 16.94 -4.78 -5.95
N ALA A 238 16.81 -4.10 -4.80
CA ALA A 238 15.79 -3.07 -4.59
C ALA A 238 15.85 -1.95 -5.65
N LEU A 239 17.06 -1.47 -5.99
CA LEU A 239 17.23 -0.46 -7.03
C LEU A 239 16.78 -0.96 -8.41
N ARG A 240 16.96 -2.25 -8.67
CA ARG A 240 16.55 -2.90 -9.92
C ARG A 240 15.03 -3.08 -9.98
N GLU A 241 14.40 -3.53 -8.89
CA GLU A 241 12.94 -3.65 -8.78
C GLU A 241 12.26 -2.28 -8.97
N VAL A 242 12.72 -1.24 -8.29
CA VAL A 242 12.23 0.13 -8.46
C VAL A 242 12.34 0.59 -9.92
N ALA A 243 13.47 0.30 -10.58
CA ALA A 243 13.66 0.68 -11.98
C ALA A 243 12.71 -0.06 -12.93
N PHE A 244 12.40 -1.34 -12.68
CA PHE A 244 11.41 -2.10 -13.45
C PHE A 244 10.02 -1.51 -13.25
N ASP A 245 9.57 -1.29 -12.02
CA ASP A 245 8.25 -0.77 -11.73
C ASP A 245 8.02 0.63 -12.35
N ILE A 246 9.05 1.50 -12.33
CA ILE A 246 8.99 2.80 -13.02
C ILE A 246 8.85 2.61 -14.54
N ASN A 247 9.63 1.71 -15.15
CA ASN A 247 9.55 1.43 -16.58
C ASN A 247 8.22 0.78 -16.99
N GLU A 248 7.59 0.06 -16.10
CA GLU A 248 6.27 -0.56 -16.28
C GLU A 248 5.12 0.43 -16.11
N GLY A 249 5.38 1.65 -15.62
CA GLY A 249 4.39 2.72 -15.52
C GLY A 249 3.91 3.05 -14.12
N ALA A 250 4.71 2.76 -13.08
CA ALA A 250 4.44 3.28 -11.74
C ALA A 250 4.63 4.80 -11.70
N ASP A 251 3.65 5.52 -11.15
CA ASP A 251 3.70 6.97 -10.93
C ASP A 251 4.47 7.31 -9.64
N MET A 252 4.36 6.43 -8.66
CA MET A 252 5.01 6.53 -7.35
C MET A 252 5.58 5.16 -6.96
N VAL A 253 6.64 5.18 -6.18
CA VAL A 253 7.28 3.96 -5.64
C VAL A 253 7.48 4.09 -4.14
N MET A 254 7.35 2.98 -3.45
CA MET A 254 7.55 2.84 -2.00
C MET A 254 8.59 1.76 -1.74
N VAL A 255 9.46 2.01 -0.75
CA VAL A 255 10.50 1.10 -0.30
C VAL A 255 10.33 0.79 1.18
#